data_b1e27af70f4578489cb7c5098a78120c
#
_entry.id   b1e27af70f4578489cb7c5098a78120c
#
_cell.length_a   1.000
_cell.length_b   1.000
_cell.length_c   1.000
_cell.angle_alpha   90.00
_cell.angle_beta   90.00
_cell.angle_gamma   90.00
#
_symmetry.space_group_name_H-M   'P 1'
#
loop_
_entity.id
_entity.type
_entity.pdbx_description
1 polymer ?
#
loop_
_entity_poly.entity_id
_entity_poly.type
_entity_poly.pdbx_seq_one_letter_code
_entity_poly.pdbx_strand_id
1 'polypeptide(L)'
;MNNIYDHPDFFESYKKKRQNDLSYNEVVEMPEVKRAMPVIKGKAVLDIGCGMGNLIQYILDYEPARVVGIDQSQNMISECRKHFNNEQLDLHCTNFMDFKCEETFDVVVSSLVLHYIEDFNLCCQKISELLSKDGTLLFTMEHPIQTATMDPEVKKEDSDGVYLRMEHYFDETSRTSYWLDQNVKKYHHTIETIFNNLIQHGLEIQYVKDLGQSEEVFQYFDEKRINKLKQFPPFLMVKAKKQ
;
A
#
# COMPACT_ATOMS: atom_id res chain seq x y z
N MET A 1 1.50 -21.11 0.54
CA MET A 1 2.67 -20.61 -0.23
C MET A 1 3.57 -19.87 0.73
N ASN A 2 4.90 -20.06 0.65
CA ASN A 2 5.80 -19.28 1.49
C ASN A 2 5.71 -17.81 1.07
N ASN A 3 5.45 -16.93 2.02
CA ASN A 3 5.46 -15.48 1.80
C ASN A 3 6.89 -15.05 1.43
N ILE A 4 7.06 -14.25 0.38
CA ILE A 4 8.37 -13.78 -0.08
C ILE A 4 9.12 -13.00 1.00
N TYR A 5 8.41 -12.24 1.84
CA TYR A 5 8.98 -11.47 2.94
C TYR A 5 9.50 -12.33 4.10
N ASP A 6 9.20 -13.65 4.10
CA ASP A 6 9.77 -14.61 5.03
C ASP A 6 11.01 -15.31 4.48
N HIS A 7 11.38 -15.06 3.21
CA HIS A 7 12.64 -15.51 2.65
C HIS A 7 13.80 -14.67 3.21
N PRO A 8 14.82 -15.28 3.85
CA PRO A 8 15.85 -14.54 4.59
C PRO A 8 16.57 -13.47 3.75
N ASP A 9 17.05 -13.84 2.57
CA ASP A 9 17.81 -12.92 1.70
C ASP A 9 16.94 -11.76 1.20
N PHE A 10 15.68 -12.04 0.89
CA PHE A 10 14.73 -11.00 0.47
C PHE A 10 14.43 -10.05 1.62
N PHE A 11 14.15 -10.58 2.81
CA PHE A 11 13.85 -9.78 3.99
C PHE A 11 15.00 -8.84 4.37
N GLU A 12 16.24 -9.35 4.39
CA GLU A 12 17.41 -8.52 4.68
C GLU A 12 17.64 -7.44 3.61
N SER A 13 17.45 -7.78 2.34
CA SER A 13 17.54 -6.81 1.23
C SER A 13 16.44 -5.76 1.32
N TYR A 14 15.22 -6.17 1.64
CA TYR A 14 14.09 -5.28 1.85
C TYR A 14 14.33 -4.32 3.03
N LYS A 15 14.80 -4.86 4.18
CA LYS A 15 15.13 -4.07 5.37
C LYS A 15 16.18 -3.00 5.06
N LYS A 16 17.25 -3.35 4.37
CA LYS A 16 18.27 -2.40 3.92
C LYS A 16 17.69 -1.32 3.01
N LYS A 17 16.80 -1.70 2.10
CA LYS A 17 16.13 -0.76 1.20
C LYS A 17 15.21 0.20 1.93
N ARG A 18 14.49 -0.28 2.95
CA ARG A 18 13.60 0.56 3.78
C ARG A 18 14.35 1.51 4.71
N GLN A 19 15.58 1.21 5.05
CA GLN A 19 16.48 2.12 5.78
C GLN A 19 17.07 3.22 4.88
N ASN A 20 16.85 3.14 3.55
CA ASN A 20 17.25 4.18 2.62
C ASN A 20 16.14 5.22 2.50
N ASP A 21 16.38 6.39 3.08
CA ASP A 21 15.43 7.53 3.10
C ASP A 21 15.05 8.06 1.71
N LEU A 22 15.74 7.62 0.64
CA LEU A 22 15.46 8.00 -0.74
C LEU A 22 14.64 6.96 -1.52
N SER A 23 13.94 6.06 -0.84
CA SER A 23 13.02 5.14 -1.51
C SER A 23 11.74 5.86 -1.96
N TYR A 24 11.08 5.34 -3.03
CA TYR A 24 9.79 5.90 -3.44
C TYR A 24 8.72 5.83 -2.34
N ASN A 25 8.79 4.80 -1.48
CA ASN A 25 7.88 4.71 -0.34
C ASN A 25 8.07 5.88 0.63
N GLU A 26 9.32 6.21 0.99
CA GLU A 26 9.61 7.26 1.97
C GLU A 26 9.42 8.66 1.41
N VAL A 27 9.81 8.88 0.15
CA VAL A 27 9.83 10.23 -0.45
C VAL A 27 8.53 10.55 -1.17
N VAL A 28 7.91 9.57 -1.85
CA VAL A 28 6.73 9.81 -2.69
C VAL A 28 5.44 9.46 -1.94
N GLU A 29 5.39 8.29 -1.31
CA GLU A 29 4.15 7.73 -0.78
C GLU A 29 3.87 8.19 0.64
N MET A 30 4.78 7.96 1.57
CA MET A 30 4.57 8.20 3.00
C MET A 30 4.19 9.65 3.36
N PRO A 31 4.80 10.72 2.76
CA PRO A 31 4.38 12.09 3.02
C PRO A 31 2.92 12.35 2.64
N GLU A 32 2.46 11.77 1.54
CA GLU A 32 1.09 11.93 1.07
C GLU A 32 0.09 11.15 1.92
N VAL A 33 0.44 9.93 2.35
CA VAL A 33 -0.36 9.15 3.29
C VAL A 33 -0.53 9.92 4.61
N LYS A 34 0.54 10.45 5.16
CA LYS A 34 0.50 11.29 6.39
C LYS A 34 -0.37 12.54 6.22
N ARG A 35 -0.27 13.21 5.06
CA ARG A 35 -1.07 14.41 4.74
C ARG A 35 -2.56 14.09 4.57
N ALA A 36 -2.89 12.92 4.00
CA ALA A 36 -4.27 12.48 3.77
C ALA A 36 -4.90 11.79 4.97
N MET A 37 -4.11 11.42 6.00
CA MET A 37 -4.57 10.74 7.20
C MET A 37 -5.71 11.52 7.86
N PRO A 38 -6.85 10.88 8.21
CA PRO A 38 -7.89 11.52 8.97
C PRO A 38 -7.44 11.79 10.41
N VAL A 39 -8.25 12.51 11.19
CA VAL A 39 -8.01 12.64 12.63
C VAL A 39 -8.11 11.26 13.27
N ILE A 40 -7.03 10.83 13.94
CA ILE A 40 -6.91 9.49 14.56
C ILE A 40 -6.87 9.53 16.08
N LYS A 41 -6.78 10.72 16.68
CA LYS A 41 -6.79 10.86 18.15
C LYS A 41 -8.05 10.25 18.74
N GLY A 42 -7.88 9.31 19.66
CA GLY A 42 -8.97 8.59 20.32
C GLY A 42 -9.74 7.61 19.40
N LYS A 43 -9.20 7.25 18.24
CA LYS A 43 -9.82 6.37 17.24
C LYS A 43 -9.25 4.97 17.26
N ALA A 44 -10.05 3.98 16.89
CA ALA A 44 -9.60 2.63 16.59
C ALA A 44 -9.09 2.57 15.14
N VAL A 45 -7.84 2.16 14.97
CA VAL A 45 -7.15 2.12 13.67
C VAL A 45 -6.71 0.70 13.32
N LEU A 46 -7.00 0.26 12.09
CA LEU A 46 -6.48 -0.98 11.51
C LEU A 46 -5.46 -0.63 10.42
N ASP A 47 -4.24 -1.16 10.54
CA ASP A 47 -3.19 -1.07 9.51
C ASP A 47 -3.04 -2.42 8.80
N ILE A 48 -3.51 -2.49 7.56
CA ILE A 48 -3.46 -3.70 6.73
C ILE A 48 -2.12 -3.76 6.00
N GLY A 49 -1.33 -4.79 6.31
CA GLY A 49 0.03 -4.95 5.82
C GLY A 49 1.01 -3.99 6.50
N CYS A 50 0.95 -3.94 7.81
CA CYS A 50 1.72 -2.99 8.63
C CYS A 50 3.24 -3.13 8.51
N GLY A 51 3.73 -4.26 7.97
CA GLY A 51 5.16 -4.52 7.79
C GLY A 51 5.93 -4.42 9.10
N MET A 52 7.04 -3.67 9.06
CA MET A 52 7.89 -3.42 10.24
C MET A 52 7.37 -2.27 11.12
N GLY A 53 6.21 -1.68 10.80
CA GLY A 53 5.55 -0.68 11.64
C GLY A 53 5.88 0.79 11.32
N ASN A 54 6.36 1.10 10.12
CA ASN A 54 6.71 2.48 9.76
C ASN A 54 5.53 3.45 9.89
N LEU A 55 4.32 3.02 9.46
CA LEU A 55 3.11 3.84 9.59
C LEU A 55 2.55 3.77 11.03
N ILE A 56 2.71 2.63 11.71
CA ILE A 56 2.30 2.46 13.12
C ILE A 56 2.96 3.50 14.01
N GLN A 57 4.26 3.78 13.83
CA GLN A 57 4.95 4.82 14.60
C GLN A 57 4.23 6.16 14.48
N TYR A 58 3.94 6.57 13.25
CA TYR A 58 3.20 7.82 13.00
C TYR A 58 1.80 7.80 13.63
N ILE A 59 1.07 6.68 13.52
CA ILE A 59 -0.28 6.56 14.10
C ILE A 59 -0.23 6.70 15.62
N LEU A 60 0.70 6.02 16.29
CA LEU A 60 0.86 6.06 17.74
C LEU A 60 1.19 7.45 18.28
N ASP A 61 1.93 8.28 17.52
CA ASP A 61 2.27 9.65 17.89
C ASP A 61 1.05 10.58 18.00
N TYR A 62 -0.11 10.17 17.43
CA TYR A 62 -1.37 10.92 17.48
C TYR A 62 -2.40 10.39 18.46
N GLU A 63 -1.97 9.64 19.47
CA GLU A 63 -2.80 9.17 20.58
C GLU A 63 -4.10 8.45 20.15
N PRO A 64 -4.04 7.39 19.34
CA PRO A 64 -5.20 6.57 19.01
C PRO A 64 -5.74 5.89 20.25
N ALA A 65 -7.02 5.50 20.24
CA ALA A 65 -7.56 4.65 21.31
C ALA A 65 -7.00 3.22 21.23
N ARG A 66 -6.84 2.72 20.01
CA ARG A 66 -6.30 1.37 19.71
C ARG A 66 -5.73 1.33 18.30
N VAL A 67 -4.68 0.56 18.13
CA VAL A 67 -4.10 0.22 16.82
C VAL A 67 -4.02 -1.29 16.68
N VAL A 68 -4.54 -1.80 15.60
CA VAL A 68 -4.34 -3.19 15.18
C VAL A 68 -3.50 -3.19 13.92
N GLY A 69 -2.34 -3.84 13.95
CA GLY A 69 -1.49 -4.04 12.79
C GLY A 69 -1.53 -5.50 12.34
N ILE A 70 -1.78 -5.74 11.07
CA ILE A 70 -1.76 -7.09 10.52
C ILE A 70 -0.77 -7.17 9.37
N ASP A 71 0.01 -8.25 9.34
CA ASP A 71 0.87 -8.61 8.21
C ASP A 71 0.95 -10.13 8.10
N GLN A 72 1.02 -10.65 6.88
CA GLN A 72 1.13 -12.09 6.67
C GLN A 72 2.55 -12.63 6.90
N SER A 73 3.57 -11.77 6.97
CA SER A 73 4.96 -12.17 7.20
C SER A 73 5.29 -12.23 8.68
N GLN A 74 5.79 -13.40 9.10
CA GLN A 74 6.29 -13.58 10.46
C GLN A 74 7.52 -12.71 10.73
N ASN A 75 8.40 -12.53 9.73
CA ASN A 75 9.58 -11.67 9.85
C ASN A 75 9.19 -10.22 10.06
N MET A 76 8.20 -9.71 9.29
CA MET A 76 7.70 -8.35 9.45
C MET A 76 7.13 -8.12 10.85
N ILE A 77 6.20 -8.97 11.29
CA ILE A 77 5.59 -8.85 12.62
C ILE A 77 6.63 -8.99 13.74
N SER A 78 7.59 -9.90 13.58
CA SER A 78 8.65 -10.06 14.58
C SER A 78 9.53 -8.82 14.69
N GLU A 79 9.85 -8.19 13.56
CA GLU A 79 10.63 -6.94 13.55
C GLU A 79 9.80 -5.78 14.14
N CYS A 80 8.52 -5.66 13.77
CA CYS A 80 7.61 -4.67 14.33
C CYS A 80 7.53 -4.79 15.86
N ARG A 81 7.34 -5.98 16.40
CA ARG A 81 7.31 -6.24 17.85
C ARG A 81 8.59 -5.85 18.59
N LYS A 82 9.74 -5.86 17.93
CA LYS A 82 11.00 -5.40 18.54
C LYS A 82 11.04 -3.89 18.75
N HIS A 83 10.37 -3.14 17.87
CA HIS A 83 10.40 -1.68 17.91
C HIS A 83 9.31 -1.09 18.78
N PHE A 84 8.18 -1.80 18.96
CA PHE A 84 7.03 -1.29 19.67
C PHE A 84 6.66 -2.16 20.86
N ASN A 85 6.65 -1.54 22.04
CA ASN A 85 6.06 -2.07 23.26
C ASN A 85 5.02 -1.05 23.76
N ASN A 86 3.81 -1.12 23.21
CA ASN A 86 2.75 -0.16 23.47
C ASN A 86 1.44 -0.91 23.72
N GLU A 87 0.78 -0.62 24.85
CA GLU A 87 -0.47 -1.29 25.27
C GLU A 87 -1.64 -1.04 24.31
N GLN A 88 -1.59 0.03 23.51
CA GLN A 88 -2.61 0.34 22.52
C GLN A 88 -2.42 -0.41 21.20
N LEU A 89 -1.28 -1.11 21.01
CA LEU A 89 -0.92 -1.80 19.78
C LEU A 89 -1.10 -3.31 19.91
N ASP A 90 -1.93 -3.87 19.03
CA ASP A 90 -2.10 -5.31 18.85
C ASP A 90 -1.61 -5.73 17.46
N LEU A 91 -0.69 -6.72 17.40
CA LEU A 91 -0.04 -7.16 16.18
C LEU A 91 -0.36 -8.61 15.86
N HIS A 92 -0.92 -8.86 14.68
CA HIS A 92 -1.32 -10.18 14.22
C HIS A 92 -0.52 -10.61 12.97
N CYS A 93 0.09 -11.80 13.05
CA CYS A 93 0.69 -12.45 11.88
C CYS A 93 -0.39 -13.25 11.16
N THR A 94 -1.04 -12.65 10.17
CA THR A 94 -2.14 -13.26 9.43
C THR A 94 -2.30 -12.62 8.05
N ASN A 95 -2.82 -13.40 7.09
CA ASN A 95 -3.28 -12.81 5.84
C ASN A 95 -4.55 -11.98 6.10
N PHE A 96 -4.66 -10.81 5.46
CA PHE A 96 -5.82 -9.94 5.62
C PHE A 96 -7.14 -10.67 5.31
N MET A 97 -7.18 -11.50 4.26
CA MET A 97 -8.40 -12.20 3.89
C MET A 97 -8.85 -13.23 4.93
N ASP A 98 -7.93 -13.73 5.78
CA ASP A 98 -8.21 -14.65 6.87
C ASP A 98 -8.42 -13.97 8.23
N PHE A 99 -8.06 -12.68 8.34
CA PHE A 99 -8.21 -11.91 9.59
C PHE A 99 -9.68 -11.81 9.99
N LYS A 100 -9.97 -12.07 11.26
CA LYS A 100 -11.30 -11.96 11.85
C LYS A 100 -11.25 -11.04 13.06
N CYS A 101 -12.18 -10.10 13.12
CA CYS A 101 -12.38 -9.20 14.23
C CYS A 101 -13.88 -8.93 14.36
N GLU A 102 -14.40 -8.99 15.59
CA GLU A 102 -15.81 -8.67 15.87
C GLU A 102 -16.02 -7.17 16.07
N GLU A 103 -14.93 -6.44 16.33
CA GLU A 103 -14.95 -4.99 16.51
C GLU A 103 -14.73 -4.28 15.17
N THR A 104 -15.27 -3.09 15.07
CA THR A 104 -15.06 -2.22 13.91
C THR A 104 -13.99 -1.15 14.21
N PHE A 105 -13.47 -0.56 13.13
CA PHE A 105 -12.44 0.47 13.18
C PHE A 105 -12.96 1.79 12.63
N ASP A 106 -12.56 2.89 13.24
CA ASP A 106 -12.85 4.24 12.73
C ASP A 106 -12.02 4.57 11.49
N VAL A 107 -10.82 4.00 11.43
CA VAL A 107 -9.88 4.18 10.32
C VAL A 107 -9.29 2.85 9.93
N VAL A 108 -9.35 2.54 8.65
CA VAL A 108 -8.59 1.46 8.03
C VAL A 108 -7.57 2.08 7.09
N VAL A 109 -6.30 1.75 7.28
CA VAL A 109 -5.22 2.20 6.42
C VAL A 109 -4.49 1.02 5.80
N SER A 110 -3.99 1.19 4.58
CA SER A 110 -3.18 0.18 3.89
C SER A 110 -2.17 0.86 2.96
N SER A 111 -0.90 0.66 3.22
CA SER A 111 0.20 1.27 2.48
C SER A 111 0.87 0.23 1.58
N LEU A 112 0.65 0.32 0.27
CA LEU A 112 1.26 -0.52 -0.77
C LEU A 112 1.05 -2.04 -0.58
N VAL A 113 -0.18 -2.45 -0.25
CA VAL A 113 -0.54 -3.85 0.03
C VAL A 113 -1.63 -4.38 -0.89
N LEU A 114 -2.67 -3.58 -1.20
CA LEU A 114 -3.88 -4.12 -1.82
C LEU A 114 -3.66 -4.69 -3.23
N HIS A 115 -2.58 -4.34 -3.91
CA HIS A 115 -2.18 -4.96 -5.18
C HIS A 115 -1.64 -6.40 -5.03
N TYR A 116 -1.48 -6.91 -3.80
CA TYR A 116 -1.18 -8.33 -3.54
C TYR A 116 -2.43 -9.18 -3.35
N ILE A 117 -3.62 -8.58 -3.32
CA ILE A 117 -4.89 -9.27 -3.13
C ILE A 117 -5.50 -9.59 -4.49
N GLU A 118 -5.81 -10.87 -4.72
CA GLU A 118 -6.36 -11.36 -5.98
C GLU A 118 -7.81 -10.91 -6.20
N ASP A 119 -8.66 -11.13 -5.22
CA ASP A 119 -10.08 -10.76 -5.28
C ASP A 119 -10.29 -9.40 -4.62
N PHE A 120 -10.27 -8.35 -5.44
CA PHE A 120 -10.45 -6.98 -4.98
C PHE A 120 -11.90 -6.70 -4.52
N ASN A 121 -12.88 -7.43 -5.06
CA ASN A 121 -14.27 -7.32 -4.64
C ASN A 121 -14.45 -7.81 -3.19
N LEU A 122 -13.97 -9.02 -2.89
CA LEU A 122 -13.99 -9.55 -1.52
C LEU A 122 -13.15 -8.70 -0.56
N CYS A 123 -12.05 -8.12 -1.04
CA CYS A 123 -11.24 -7.20 -0.27
C CYS A 123 -12.04 -5.96 0.17
N CYS A 124 -12.72 -5.30 -0.76
CA CYS A 124 -13.55 -4.13 -0.48
C CYS A 124 -14.73 -4.46 0.44
N GLN A 125 -15.39 -5.60 0.23
CA GLN A 125 -16.44 -6.10 1.12
C GLN A 125 -15.92 -6.21 2.55
N LYS A 126 -14.81 -6.90 2.74
CA LYS A 126 -14.22 -7.12 4.07
C LYS A 126 -13.77 -5.82 4.72
N ILE A 127 -13.17 -4.90 3.97
CA ILE A 127 -12.81 -3.57 4.49
C ILE A 127 -14.07 -2.84 4.96
N SER A 128 -15.13 -2.87 4.16
CA SER A 128 -16.40 -2.25 4.55
C SER A 128 -16.99 -2.87 5.82
N GLU A 129 -16.96 -4.19 5.98
CA GLU A 129 -17.42 -4.87 7.18
C GLU A 129 -16.62 -4.47 8.43
N LEU A 130 -15.31 -4.29 8.31
CA LEU A 130 -14.43 -3.89 9.40
C LEU A 130 -14.50 -2.40 9.75
N LEU A 131 -14.97 -1.54 8.85
CA LEU A 131 -15.15 -0.12 9.14
C LEU A 131 -16.41 0.13 9.96
N SER A 132 -16.31 1.01 10.94
CA SER A 132 -17.49 1.60 11.61
C SER A 132 -18.28 2.48 10.63
N LYS A 133 -19.53 2.76 10.95
CA LYS A 133 -20.30 3.76 10.21
C LYS A 133 -19.53 5.09 10.24
N ASP A 134 -19.50 5.80 9.11
CA ASP A 134 -18.71 7.01 8.91
C ASP A 134 -17.18 6.82 9.01
N GLY A 135 -16.69 5.58 9.14
CA GLY A 135 -15.28 5.24 9.18
C GLY A 135 -14.57 5.55 7.85
N THR A 136 -13.27 5.78 7.93
CA THR A 136 -12.45 6.19 6.79
C THR A 136 -11.51 5.07 6.37
N LEU A 137 -11.52 4.75 5.06
CA LEU A 137 -10.48 3.98 4.38
C LEU A 137 -9.47 4.93 3.75
N LEU A 138 -8.18 4.70 3.97
CA LEU A 138 -7.08 5.33 3.24
C LEU A 138 -6.12 4.26 2.76
N PHE A 139 -5.92 4.14 1.46
CA PHE A 139 -4.94 3.18 0.97
C PHE A 139 -4.11 3.72 -0.19
N THR A 140 -2.94 3.12 -0.34
CA THR A 140 -2.10 3.25 -1.51
C THR A 140 -1.84 1.88 -2.13
N MET A 141 -1.65 1.86 -3.43
CA MET A 141 -1.27 0.66 -4.17
C MET A 141 -0.42 1.03 -5.37
N GLU A 142 0.25 0.04 -5.97
CA GLU A 142 0.88 0.29 -7.27
C GLU A 142 -0.16 0.81 -8.25
N HIS A 143 0.20 1.85 -9.01
CA HIS A 143 -0.74 2.43 -9.96
C HIS A 143 -1.11 1.42 -11.05
N PRO A 144 -2.39 1.31 -11.48
CA PRO A 144 -2.81 0.40 -12.54
C PRO A 144 -2.00 0.51 -13.84
N ILE A 145 -1.51 1.70 -14.17
CA ILE A 145 -0.60 1.89 -15.29
C ILE A 145 0.69 1.07 -15.13
N GLN A 146 1.22 0.96 -13.91
CA GLN A 146 2.46 0.20 -13.63
C GLN A 146 2.22 -1.32 -13.68
N THR A 147 1.03 -1.77 -13.31
CA THR A 147 0.68 -3.19 -13.28
C THR A 147 0.04 -3.69 -14.58
N ALA A 148 -0.30 -2.81 -15.52
CA ALA A 148 -0.90 -3.17 -16.80
C ALA A 148 0.05 -3.93 -17.75
N THR A 149 1.37 -3.84 -17.53
CA THR A 149 2.34 -4.59 -18.34
C THR A 149 2.54 -5.99 -17.78
N MET A 150 2.66 -6.99 -18.68
CA MET A 150 3.02 -8.38 -18.32
C MET A 150 4.54 -8.52 -18.11
N ASP A 151 5.32 -7.71 -18.80
CA ASP A 151 6.78 -7.71 -18.75
C ASP A 151 7.28 -6.39 -18.15
N PRO A 152 7.74 -6.38 -16.90
CA PRO A 152 8.25 -5.18 -16.25
C PRO A 152 9.58 -4.66 -16.88
N GLU A 153 10.26 -5.46 -17.67
CA GLU A 153 11.50 -5.04 -18.34
C GLU A 153 11.24 -4.16 -19.58
N VAL A 154 10.00 -4.07 -20.05
CA VAL A 154 9.64 -3.27 -21.23
C VAL A 154 9.49 -1.78 -20.91
N LYS A 155 10.34 -1.25 -20.06
CA LYS A 155 10.62 0.19 -20.01
C LYS A 155 11.68 0.48 -21.03
N LYS A 156 11.28 0.92 -22.23
CA LYS A 156 12.24 1.33 -23.23
C LYS A 156 12.66 2.77 -22.96
N GLU A 157 13.95 3.01 -23.05
CA GLU A 157 14.56 4.32 -23.04
C GLU A 157 15.16 4.52 -24.43
N ASP A 158 14.71 5.52 -25.16
CA ASP A 158 15.27 5.91 -26.46
C ASP A 158 15.59 7.42 -26.47
N SER A 159 15.95 7.95 -27.65
CA SER A 159 16.25 9.38 -27.81
C SER A 159 15.10 10.31 -27.41
N ASP A 160 13.87 9.82 -27.41
CA ASP A 160 12.66 10.59 -27.15
C ASP A 160 12.21 10.50 -25.69
N GLY A 161 12.86 9.65 -24.88
CA GLY A 161 12.64 9.51 -23.44
C GLY A 161 12.33 8.11 -22.96
N VAL A 162 11.79 8.02 -21.74
CA VAL A 162 11.34 6.77 -21.13
C VAL A 162 9.87 6.59 -21.44
N TYR A 163 9.49 5.44 -21.97
CA TYR A 163 8.08 5.08 -22.16
C TYR A 163 7.75 3.73 -21.54
N LEU A 164 6.51 3.62 -21.10
CA LEU A 164 5.95 2.40 -20.52
C LEU A 164 5.10 1.70 -21.59
N ARG A 165 5.49 0.48 -21.96
CA ARG A 165 4.64 -0.34 -22.81
C ARG A 165 3.49 -0.88 -21.98
N MET A 166 2.28 -0.43 -22.27
CA MET A 166 1.08 -0.89 -21.61
C MET A 166 0.40 -1.97 -22.46
N GLU A 167 0.25 -3.16 -21.91
CA GLU A 167 -0.37 -4.31 -22.56
C GLU A 167 -1.36 -4.97 -21.59
N HIS A 168 -2.39 -5.60 -22.15
CA HIS A 168 -3.32 -6.41 -21.34
C HIS A 168 -3.97 -5.66 -20.16
N TYR A 169 -4.30 -4.36 -20.35
CA TYR A 169 -4.93 -3.55 -19.30
C TYR A 169 -6.25 -4.14 -18.79
N PHE A 170 -7.03 -4.81 -19.64
CA PHE A 170 -8.29 -5.44 -19.24
C PHE A 170 -8.13 -6.88 -18.73
N ASP A 171 -6.92 -7.41 -18.74
CA ASP A 171 -6.62 -8.73 -18.19
C ASP A 171 -6.21 -8.60 -16.72
N GLU A 172 -7.18 -8.73 -15.83
CA GLU A 172 -7.01 -8.58 -14.37
C GLU A 172 -6.48 -9.86 -13.72
N THR A 173 -5.37 -10.37 -14.23
CA THR A 173 -4.71 -11.56 -13.70
C THR A 173 -3.45 -11.21 -12.90
N SER A 174 -2.76 -12.24 -12.46
CA SER A 174 -1.51 -12.05 -11.74
C SER A 174 -0.41 -11.49 -12.65
N ARG A 175 0.44 -10.68 -12.04
CA ARG A 175 1.68 -10.16 -12.61
C ARG A 175 2.85 -10.66 -11.79
N THR A 176 3.96 -10.93 -12.45
CA THR A 176 5.23 -11.25 -11.77
C THR A 176 6.20 -10.13 -12.04
N SER A 177 6.72 -9.52 -11.00
CA SER A 177 7.80 -8.53 -11.10
C SER A 177 9.06 -9.06 -10.44
N TYR A 178 10.21 -8.83 -11.08
CA TYR A 178 11.50 -9.14 -10.47
C TYR A 178 11.92 -7.98 -9.57
N TRP A 179 12.05 -8.25 -8.29
CA TRP A 179 12.39 -7.23 -7.30
C TRP A 179 13.22 -7.82 -6.17
N LEU A 180 14.32 -7.13 -5.81
CA LEU A 180 15.28 -7.59 -4.80
C LEU A 180 15.71 -9.05 -5.04
N ASP A 181 16.09 -9.34 -6.29
CA ASP A 181 16.56 -10.65 -6.75
C ASP A 181 15.55 -11.80 -6.60
N GLN A 182 14.26 -11.48 -6.47
CA GLN A 182 13.18 -12.44 -6.34
C GLN A 182 11.98 -12.10 -7.23
N ASN A 183 11.24 -13.14 -7.60
CA ASN A 183 9.96 -12.99 -8.28
C ASN A 183 8.86 -12.66 -7.26
N VAL A 184 8.26 -11.50 -7.40
CA VAL A 184 7.15 -11.04 -6.56
C VAL A 184 5.85 -11.10 -7.35
N LYS A 185 4.90 -11.90 -6.88
CA LYS A 185 3.56 -11.98 -7.47
C LYS A 185 2.67 -10.88 -6.93
N LYS A 186 1.99 -10.19 -7.83
CA LYS A 186 0.96 -9.19 -7.54
C LYS A 186 -0.18 -9.33 -8.54
N TYR A 187 -1.25 -8.58 -8.37
CA TYR A 187 -2.41 -8.61 -9.25
C TYR A 187 -2.64 -7.24 -9.87
N HIS A 188 -3.04 -7.28 -11.12
CA HIS A 188 -3.50 -6.09 -11.82
C HIS A 188 -5.00 -5.92 -11.59
N HIS A 189 -5.41 -4.72 -11.25
CA HIS A 189 -6.81 -4.29 -11.20
C HIS A 189 -6.96 -3.03 -12.01
N THR A 190 -7.99 -2.94 -12.85
CA THR A 190 -8.27 -1.73 -13.60
C THR A 190 -8.78 -0.61 -12.68
N ILE A 191 -8.67 0.64 -13.13
CA ILE A 191 -9.28 1.78 -12.42
C ILE A 191 -10.79 1.55 -12.23
N GLU A 192 -11.45 0.99 -13.25
CA GLU A 192 -12.88 0.64 -13.19
C GLU A 192 -13.17 -0.34 -12.05
N THR A 193 -12.42 -1.44 -11.97
CA THR A 193 -12.58 -2.45 -10.92
C THR A 193 -12.31 -1.87 -9.53
N ILE A 194 -11.24 -1.07 -9.38
CA ILE A 194 -10.92 -0.47 -8.08
C ILE A 194 -12.07 0.42 -7.60
N PHE A 195 -12.54 1.33 -8.43
CA PHE A 195 -13.53 2.33 -7.99
C PHE A 195 -14.92 1.75 -7.87
N ASN A 196 -15.36 0.90 -8.81
CA ASN A 196 -16.70 0.31 -8.75
C ASN A 196 -16.86 -0.63 -7.56
N ASN A 197 -15.82 -1.39 -7.18
CA ASN A 197 -15.89 -2.24 -5.98
C ASN A 197 -15.97 -1.39 -4.69
N LEU A 198 -15.26 -0.28 -4.60
CA LEU A 198 -15.40 0.62 -3.46
C LEU A 198 -16.85 1.13 -3.35
N ILE A 199 -17.41 1.64 -4.46
CA ILE A 199 -18.78 2.18 -4.51
C ILE A 199 -19.81 1.08 -4.18
N GLN A 200 -19.66 -0.10 -4.76
CA GLN A 200 -20.57 -1.24 -4.54
C GLN A 200 -20.67 -1.65 -3.09
N HIS A 201 -19.56 -1.54 -2.33
CA HIS A 201 -19.51 -1.88 -0.91
C HIS A 201 -19.74 -0.68 0.04
N GLY A 202 -20.35 0.40 -0.47
CA GLY A 202 -20.73 1.57 0.34
C GLY A 202 -19.53 2.40 0.82
N LEU A 203 -18.41 2.33 0.11
CA LEU A 203 -17.22 3.13 0.36
C LEU A 203 -17.23 4.33 -0.60
N GLU A 204 -17.74 5.46 -0.14
CA GLU A 204 -17.81 6.70 -0.90
C GLU A 204 -16.42 7.30 -1.11
N ILE A 205 -15.99 7.37 -2.37
CA ILE A 205 -14.68 7.92 -2.73
C ILE A 205 -14.68 9.43 -2.48
N GLN A 206 -13.83 9.89 -1.58
CA GLN A 206 -13.70 11.31 -1.22
C GLN A 206 -12.48 11.96 -1.89
N TYR A 207 -11.44 11.19 -2.14
CA TYR A 207 -10.19 11.70 -2.69
C TYR A 207 -9.42 10.62 -3.44
N VAL A 208 -8.89 10.98 -4.59
CA VAL A 208 -8.00 10.14 -5.41
C VAL A 208 -6.80 10.95 -5.81
N LYS A 209 -5.61 10.37 -5.74
CA LYS A 209 -4.38 11.03 -6.15
C LYS A 209 -3.42 10.06 -6.83
N ASP A 210 -2.94 10.45 -8.00
CA ASP A 210 -1.77 9.84 -8.62
C ASP A 210 -0.54 10.40 -7.91
N LEU A 211 0.26 9.51 -7.30
CA LEU A 211 1.44 9.91 -6.55
C LEU A 211 2.68 9.96 -7.44
N GLY A 212 3.55 10.93 -7.21
CA GLY A 212 4.85 11.05 -7.89
C GLY A 212 5.19 12.45 -8.37
N GLN A 213 4.23 13.23 -8.82
CA GLN A 213 4.48 14.56 -9.36
C GLN A 213 4.39 15.63 -8.28
N SER A 214 5.53 16.01 -7.70
CA SER A 214 5.65 17.06 -6.71
C SER A 214 7.06 17.67 -6.74
N GLU A 215 7.16 19.00 -6.67
CA GLU A 215 8.45 19.68 -6.57
C GLU A 215 9.22 19.28 -5.31
N GLU A 216 8.50 19.03 -4.21
CA GLU A 216 9.10 18.51 -2.96
C GLU A 216 9.78 17.15 -3.18
N VAL A 217 9.19 16.28 -4.00
CA VAL A 217 9.73 14.96 -4.33
C VAL A 217 10.96 15.07 -5.22
N PHE A 218 10.95 16.01 -6.17
CA PHE A 218 12.01 16.12 -7.18
C PHE A 218 13.37 16.51 -6.56
N GLN A 219 13.40 17.21 -5.45
CA GLN A 219 14.66 17.57 -4.79
C GLN A 219 15.46 16.36 -4.26
N TYR A 220 14.82 15.18 -4.12
CA TYR A 220 15.45 13.96 -3.60
C TYR A 220 15.99 13.03 -4.68
N PHE A 221 15.70 13.28 -5.96
CA PHE A 221 15.99 12.35 -7.03
C PHE A 221 16.87 12.96 -8.13
N ASP A 222 17.59 12.09 -8.83
CA ASP A 222 18.29 12.45 -10.04
C ASP A 222 17.32 12.78 -11.19
N GLU A 223 17.84 13.43 -12.23
CA GLU A 223 17.05 13.87 -13.39
C GLU A 223 16.31 12.71 -14.08
N LYS A 224 16.92 11.53 -14.16
CA LYS A 224 16.30 10.34 -14.75
C LYS A 224 15.06 9.90 -13.98
N ARG A 225 15.15 9.85 -12.65
CA ARG A 225 14.00 9.51 -11.79
C ARG A 225 12.93 10.58 -11.83
N ILE A 226 13.32 11.86 -11.84
CA ILE A 226 12.39 12.99 -11.96
C ILE A 226 11.63 12.90 -13.29
N ASN A 227 12.31 12.69 -14.42
CA ASN A 227 11.67 12.57 -15.72
C ASN A 227 10.68 11.40 -15.76
N LYS A 228 11.01 10.29 -15.12
CA LYS A 228 10.08 9.15 -14.98
C LYS A 228 8.85 9.51 -14.15
N LEU A 229 9.03 10.17 -13.01
CA LEU A 229 7.91 10.57 -12.12
C LEU A 229 7.01 11.63 -12.77
N LYS A 230 7.53 12.47 -13.64
CA LYS A 230 6.74 13.43 -14.43
C LYS A 230 5.85 12.78 -15.49
N GLN A 231 6.21 11.56 -15.93
CA GLN A 231 5.49 10.86 -16.98
C GLN A 231 4.54 9.78 -16.44
N PHE A 232 4.92 9.09 -15.37
CA PHE A 232 4.19 7.92 -14.88
C PHE A 232 4.06 7.94 -13.36
N PRO A 233 2.84 7.93 -12.82
CA PRO A 233 2.63 7.76 -11.39
C PRO A 233 3.07 6.34 -10.96
N PRO A 234 3.92 6.19 -9.93
CA PRO A 234 4.23 4.87 -9.37
C PRO A 234 3.08 4.29 -8.57
N PHE A 235 2.31 5.15 -7.90
CA PHE A 235 1.28 4.72 -6.95
C PHE A 235 -0.01 5.49 -7.15
N LEU A 236 -1.11 4.82 -6.82
CA LEU A 236 -2.44 5.39 -6.68
C LEU A 236 -2.78 5.48 -5.18
N MET A 237 -3.29 6.61 -4.73
CA MET A 237 -3.83 6.80 -3.39
C MET A 237 -5.34 7.06 -3.48
N VAL A 238 -6.10 6.38 -2.63
CA VAL A 238 -7.55 6.56 -2.53
C VAL A 238 -7.94 6.74 -1.07
N LYS A 239 -8.80 7.71 -0.81
CA LYS A 239 -9.49 7.91 0.46
C LYS A 239 -10.98 7.77 0.23
N ALA A 240 -11.63 6.92 1.01
CA ALA A 240 -13.06 6.69 0.95
C ALA A 240 -13.67 6.68 2.35
N LYS A 241 -14.97 6.93 2.45
CA LYS A 241 -15.74 6.94 3.68
C LYS A 241 -16.86 5.91 3.61
N LYS A 242 -17.04 5.11 4.66
CA LYS A 242 -18.19 4.21 4.78
C LYS A 242 -19.46 4.99 5.04
N GLN A 243 -20.49 4.72 4.25
CA GLN A 243 -21.86 5.27 4.44
C GLN A 243 -22.69 4.50 5.46
#